data_f5c9a9ea980294ea0f1b255288109f75
#
_entry.id   f5c9a9ea980294ea0f1b255288109f75
#
_cell.length_a   1.000
_cell.length_b   1.000
_cell.length_c   1.000
_cell.angle_alpha   90.00
_cell.angle_beta   90.00
_cell.angle_gamma   90.00
#
_symmetry.space_group_name_H-M   'P 1'
#
loop_
_entity.id
_entity.type
_entity.pdbx_description
1 polymer ?
#
loop_
_entity_poly.entity_id
_entity_poly.type
_entity_poly.pdbx_seq_one_letter_code
_entity_poly.pdbx_strand_id
1 'polypeptide(L)'
;MKPLLSTKQTTYKISYFLLVVLVFCYAICLENVWSTPENENLKVEIDAILQKYKPKGTRVGISIFSVSKNKSLYKSNSNKPFVVASNMKLFTTATALVYLGADFEYETEIYYSGDISEDGKLDGDIIMKGSGDPNISGRFFDDNVTAVPAHWADMIREHGIQVVNGDIIADDSIFDREFVHSSWPKDQLSKWYCAPVSGLSFNDNCVDIMVRPNSSPGGLASIGIVPETSY
;
A
#
# COMPACT_ATOMS: atom_id res chain seq x y z
N MET A 1 -78.86 23.57 37.65
CA MET A 1 -78.10 24.62 36.93
C MET A 1 -76.68 24.15 36.88
N LYS A 2 -76.14 23.77 35.66
CA LYS A 2 -74.73 23.41 35.47
C LYS A 2 -73.99 24.65 35.10
N PRO A 3 -72.74 24.91 35.61
CA PRO A 3 -71.99 26.05 35.20
C PRO A 3 -71.31 25.76 33.85
N LEU A 4 -71.27 26.79 32.99
CA LEU A 4 -70.66 26.79 31.70
C LEU A 4 -69.14 26.65 31.85
N LEU A 5 -68.52 25.90 30.95
CA LEU A 5 -67.06 25.69 30.82
C LEU A 5 -66.31 27.02 30.72
N SER A 6 -65.30 27.20 31.59
CA SER A 6 -64.40 28.34 31.62
C SER A 6 -63.54 28.42 30.33
N THR A 7 -63.66 29.52 29.58
CA THR A 7 -62.91 29.83 28.35
C THR A 7 -61.41 30.06 28.60
N LYS A 8 -60.94 30.07 29.86
CA LYS A 8 -59.50 30.30 30.18
C LYS A 8 -58.58 29.14 29.87
N GLN A 9 -59.06 27.86 29.92
CA GLN A 9 -58.20 26.71 29.65
C GLN A 9 -57.84 26.56 28.17
N THR A 10 -58.65 27.00 27.23
CA THR A 10 -58.41 26.88 25.80
C THR A 10 -57.36 27.86 25.32
N THR A 11 -57.33 29.06 25.89
CA THR A 11 -56.37 30.14 25.54
C THR A 11 -54.93 29.79 25.96
N TYR A 12 -54.73 29.17 27.11
CA TYR A 12 -53.40 28.71 27.55
C TYR A 12 -52.87 27.56 26.72
N LYS A 13 -53.69 26.64 26.28
CA LYS A 13 -53.28 25.49 25.39
C LYS A 13 -52.86 25.98 24.00
N ILE A 14 -53.56 26.99 23.44
CA ILE A 14 -53.23 27.57 22.14
C ILE A 14 -51.95 28.39 22.26
N SER A 15 -51.75 29.13 23.34
CA SER A 15 -50.51 29.92 23.58
C SER A 15 -49.29 29.01 23.77
N TYR A 16 -49.45 27.90 24.50
CA TYR A 16 -48.37 26.92 24.71
C TYR A 16 -47.99 26.19 23.40
N PHE A 17 -48.98 25.80 22.60
CA PHE A 17 -48.77 25.20 21.30
C PHE A 17 -48.06 26.14 20.34
N LEU A 18 -48.43 27.40 20.27
CA LEU A 18 -47.76 28.44 19.48
C LEU A 18 -46.32 28.69 19.96
N LEU A 19 -46.07 28.67 21.27
CA LEU A 19 -44.74 28.80 21.82
C LEU A 19 -43.85 27.60 21.45
N VAL A 20 -44.38 26.38 21.54
CA VAL A 20 -43.66 25.15 21.16
C VAL A 20 -43.35 25.13 19.66
N VAL A 21 -44.32 25.55 18.82
CA VAL A 21 -44.09 25.66 17.36
C VAL A 21 -43.05 26.73 17.05
N LEU A 22 -43.07 27.89 17.71
CA LEU A 22 -42.05 28.95 17.54
C LEU A 22 -40.68 28.50 18.00
N VAL A 23 -40.55 27.78 19.12
CA VAL A 23 -39.25 27.23 19.58
C VAL A 23 -38.77 26.15 18.60
N PHE A 24 -39.64 25.31 18.06
CA PHE A 24 -39.28 24.30 17.09
C PHE A 24 -38.86 24.90 15.75
N CYS A 25 -39.59 25.92 15.26
CA CYS A 25 -39.20 26.69 14.08
C CYS A 25 -37.88 27.44 14.28
N TYR A 26 -37.65 27.98 15.48
CA TYR A 26 -36.38 28.65 15.84
C TYR A 26 -35.23 27.67 15.92
N ALA A 27 -35.43 26.46 16.46
CA ALA A 27 -34.45 25.39 16.46
C ALA A 27 -34.11 24.91 15.04
N ILE A 28 -35.11 24.74 14.17
CA ILE A 28 -34.88 24.38 12.75
C ILE A 28 -34.17 25.51 11.99
N CYS A 29 -34.48 26.78 12.30
CA CYS A 29 -33.76 27.93 11.72
C CYS A 29 -32.32 28.00 12.24
N LEU A 30 -32.07 27.67 13.49
CA LEU A 30 -30.70 27.60 14.03
C LEU A 30 -29.88 26.47 13.39
N GLU A 31 -30.45 25.30 13.13
CA GLU A 31 -29.75 24.22 12.40
C GLU A 31 -29.37 24.64 10.97
N ASN A 32 -30.21 25.46 10.31
CA ASN A 32 -29.91 25.97 8.96
C ASN A 32 -28.94 27.18 8.95
N VAL A 33 -28.83 27.90 10.05
CA VAL A 33 -27.86 29.01 10.18
C VAL A 33 -26.44 28.50 10.51
N TRP A 34 -26.32 27.26 11.01
CA TRP A 34 -25.03 26.62 11.32
C TRP A 34 -24.54 25.66 10.23
N SER A 35 -25.17 25.62 9.04
CA SER A 35 -24.53 25.09 7.83
C SER A 35 -23.45 26.09 7.40
N THR A 36 -22.29 25.88 7.92
CA THR A 36 -21.16 26.81 7.94
C THR A 36 -20.75 27.25 6.54
N PRO A 37 -20.43 28.54 6.34
CA PRO A 37 -19.82 29.11 5.12
C PRO A 37 -18.50 28.40 4.72
N GLU A 38 -17.87 27.67 5.64
CA GLU A 38 -16.62 26.96 5.46
C GLU A 38 -16.64 25.92 4.34
N ASN A 39 -17.75 25.18 4.16
CA ASN A 39 -17.85 24.17 3.09
C ASN A 39 -18.15 24.77 1.71
N GLU A 40 -18.89 25.88 1.66
CA GLU A 40 -19.15 26.57 0.38
C GLU A 40 -17.88 27.27 -0.10
N ASN A 41 -17.12 27.88 0.78
CA ASN A 41 -15.85 28.51 0.44
C ASN A 41 -14.83 27.49 -0.08
N LEU A 42 -14.68 26.36 0.62
CA LEU A 42 -13.82 25.24 0.18
C LEU A 42 -14.21 24.73 -1.21
N LYS A 43 -15.51 24.60 -1.49
CA LYS A 43 -16.00 24.18 -2.80
C LYS A 43 -15.62 25.16 -3.90
N VAL A 44 -15.86 26.45 -3.67
CA VAL A 44 -15.54 27.52 -4.63
C VAL A 44 -14.04 27.57 -4.91
N GLU A 45 -13.20 27.46 -3.88
CA GLU A 45 -11.75 27.45 -4.04
C GLU A 45 -11.26 26.23 -4.84
N ILE A 46 -11.76 25.04 -4.55
CA ILE A 46 -11.38 23.82 -5.29
C ILE A 46 -11.84 23.92 -6.74
N ASP A 47 -13.08 24.34 -6.98
CA ASP A 47 -13.61 24.50 -8.33
C ASP A 47 -12.80 25.53 -9.13
N ALA A 48 -12.39 26.65 -8.52
CA ALA A 48 -11.52 27.64 -9.15
C ALA A 48 -10.14 27.09 -9.51
N ILE A 49 -9.52 26.30 -8.61
CA ILE A 49 -8.24 25.62 -8.87
C ILE A 49 -8.39 24.64 -10.04
N LEU A 50 -9.44 23.83 -10.04
CA LEU A 50 -9.71 22.90 -11.13
C LEU A 50 -9.91 23.62 -12.47
N GLN A 51 -10.67 24.70 -12.47
CA GLN A 51 -10.89 25.50 -13.68
C GLN A 51 -9.59 26.09 -14.23
N LYS A 52 -8.70 26.56 -13.33
CA LYS A 52 -7.45 27.20 -13.71
C LYS A 52 -6.37 26.22 -14.17
N TYR A 53 -6.25 25.09 -13.50
CA TYR A 53 -5.08 24.20 -13.66
C TYR A 53 -5.40 22.85 -14.31
N LYS A 54 -6.68 22.45 -14.43
CA LYS A 54 -7.02 21.18 -15.06
C LYS A 54 -6.70 21.21 -16.57
N PRO A 55 -5.83 20.34 -17.08
CA PRO A 55 -5.52 20.29 -18.51
C PRO A 55 -6.77 19.98 -19.35
N LYS A 56 -6.83 20.52 -20.56
CA LYS A 56 -7.93 20.23 -21.51
C LYS A 56 -7.99 18.72 -21.77
N GLY A 57 -9.18 18.16 -21.82
CA GLY A 57 -9.40 16.73 -22.08
C GLY A 57 -9.18 15.81 -20.87
N THR A 58 -8.64 16.32 -19.74
CA THR A 58 -8.43 15.53 -18.53
C THR A 58 -9.71 15.40 -17.71
N ARG A 59 -10.01 14.17 -17.27
CA ARG A 59 -11.05 13.93 -16.27
C ARG A 59 -10.42 13.92 -14.88
N VAL A 60 -11.09 14.56 -13.92
CA VAL A 60 -10.67 14.60 -12.52
C VAL A 60 -11.82 14.11 -11.66
N GLY A 61 -11.54 13.19 -10.75
CA GLY A 61 -12.45 12.75 -9.69
C GLY A 61 -11.86 13.13 -8.34
N ILE A 62 -12.67 13.74 -7.47
CA ILE A 62 -12.27 14.16 -6.14
C ILE A 62 -13.35 13.76 -5.15
N SER A 63 -12.94 13.22 -4.02
CA SER A 63 -13.78 13.02 -2.84
C SER A 63 -12.97 13.41 -1.60
N ILE A 64 -13.46 14.43 -0.88
CA ILE A 64 -12.85 14.88 0.38
C ILE A 64 -13.83 14.56 1.50
N PHE A 65 -13.36 13.81 2.49
CA PHE A 65 -14.16 13.36 3.62
C PHE A 65 -13.47 13.76 4.93
N SER A 66 -14.21 14.36 5.83
CA SER A 66 -13.73 14.66 7.18
C SER A 66 -14.01 13.46 8.09
N VAL A 67 -12.97 12.77 8.53
CA VAL A 67 -13.08 11.65 9.47
C VAL A 67 -13.61 12.13 10.83
N SER A 68 -13.10 13.25 11.35
CA SER A 68 -13.49 13.80 12.66
C SER A 68 -14.94 14.28 12.67
N LYS A 69 -15.44 14.87 11.56
CA LYS A 69 -16.81 15.34 11.41
C LYS A 69 -17.75 14.28 10.83
N ASN A 70 -17.22 13.12 10.44
CA ASN A 70 -17.93 12.02 9.76
C ASN A 70 -18.80 12.50 8.58
N LYS A 71 -18.29 13.43 7.78
CA LYS A 71 -19.04 13.97 6.64
C LYS A 71 -18.17 14.26 5.42
N SER A 72 -18.82 14.20 4.25
CA SER A 72 -18.20 14.62 3.00
C SER A 72 -18.12 16.15 2.94
N LEU A 73 -16.93 16.67 2.64
CA LEU A 73 -16.67 18.10 2.46
C LEU A 73 -16.76 18.54 1.00
N TYR A 74 -16.30 17.68 0.08
CA TYR A 74 -16.31 17.98 -1.36
C TYR A 74 -16.42 16.70 -2.18
N LYS A 75 -17.19 16.74 -3.26
CA LYS A 75 -17.29 15.66 -4.25
C LYS A 75 -17.37 16.23 -5.67
N SER A 76 -16.53 15.70 -6.56
CA SER A 76 -16.59 15.97 -7.99
C SER A 76 -16.25 14.69 -8.73
N ASN A 77 -17.14 14.20 -9.59
CA ASN A 77 -16.99 12.92 -10.30
C ASN A 77 -16.60 11.73 -9.41
N SER A 78 -16.91 11.77 -8.12
CA SER A 78 -16.48 10.79 -7.12
C SER A 78 -17.00 9.37 -7.37
N ASN A 79 -18.10 9.25 -8.14
CA ASN A 79 -18.72 7.96 -8.50
C ASN A 79 -18.35 7.51 -9.94
N LYS A 80 -17.45 8.22 -10.61
CA LYS A 80 -16.99 7.81 -11.94
C LYS A 80 -15.82 6.85 -11.83
N PRO A 81 -15.76 5.81 -12.67
CA PRO A 81 -14.62 4.90 -12.68
C PRO A 81 -13.38 5.60 -13.24
N PHE A 82 -12.25 5.35 -12.56
CA PHE A 82 -10.91 5.79 -12.94
C PHE A 82 -9.94 4.62 -12.87
N VAL A 83 -8.88 4.66 -13.66
CA VAL A 83 -7.75 3.75 -13.50
C VAL A 83 -7.00 4.14 -12.23
N VAL A 84 -7.01 3.26 -11.23
CA VAL A 84 -6.49 3.57 -9.89
C VAL A 84 -4.97 3.47 -9.79
N ALA A 85 -4.34 2.77 -10.71
CA ALA A 85 -2.89 2.54 -10.73
C ALA A 85 -2.39 2.14 -9.32
N SER A 86 -1.29 2.73 -8.83
CA SER A 86 -0.72 2.42 -7.50
C SER A 86 -1.64 2.70 -6.31
N ASN A 87 -2.75 3.43 -6.48
CA ASN A 87 -3.74 3.56 -5.40
C ASN A 87 -4.38 2.21 -5.01
N MET A 88 -4.30 1.19 -5.89
CA MET A 88 -4.70 -0.18 -5.56
C MET A 88 -3.93 -0.73 -4.34
N LYS A 89 -2.69 -0.28 -4.12
CA LYS A 89 -1.90 -0.69 -2.95
C LYS A 89 -2.57 -0.37 -1.61
N LEU A 90 -3.39 0.68 -1.54
CA LEU A 90 -4.15 1.02 -0.33
C LEU A 90 -5.15 -0.09 0.02
N PHE A 91 -5.80 -0.69 -0.98
CA PHE A 91 -6.71 -1.81 -0.77
C PHE A 91 -5.95 -3.09 -0.41
N THR A 92 -4.85 -3.36 -1.10
CA THR A 92 -3.99 -4.52 -0.83
C THR A 92 -3.45 -4.48 0.60
N THR A 93 -2.88 -3.35 1.03
CA THR A 93 -2.34 -3.21 2.38
C THR A 93 -3.42 -3.21 3.46
N ALA A 94 -4.56 -2.59 3.21
CA ALA A 94 -5.69 -2.64 4.14
C ALA A 94 -6.21 -4.09 4.30
N THR A 95 -6.29 -4.85 3.19
CA THR A 95 -6.68 -6.25 3.22
C THR A 95 -5.67 -7.09 3.99
N ALA A 96 -4.37 -6.88 3.75
CA ALA A 96 -3.31 -7.56 4.49
C ALA A 96 -3.42 -7.30 6.00
N LEU A 97 -3.60 -6.05 6.42
CA LEU A 97 -3.78 -5.70 7.83
C LEU A 97 -5.00 -6.37 8.47
N VAL A 98 -6.11 -6.52 7.72
CA VAL A 98 -7.33 -7.15 8.23
C VAL A 98 -7.17 -8.67 8.37
N TYR A 99 -6.52 -9.33 7.41
CA TYR A 99 -6.43 -10.79 7.36
C TYR A 99 -5.20 -11.36 8.07
N LEU A 100 -4.07 -10.65 8.02
CA LEU A 100 -2.80 -11.12 8.59
C LEU A 100 -2.52 -10.47 9.96
N GLY A 101 -3.07 -9.28 10.21
CA GLY A 101 -2.77 -8.50 11.41
C GLY A 101 -1.57 -7.57 11.23
N ALA A 102 -1.37 -6.68 12.22
CA ALA A 102 -0.28 -5.71 12.22
C ALA A 102 1.08 -6.32 12.59
N ASP A 103 1.06 -7.46 13.28
CA ASP A 103 2.25 -8.14 13.80
C ASP A 103 2.68 -9.31 12.87
N PHE A 104 2.13 -9.38 11.66
CA PHE A 104 2.54 -10.38 10.68
C PHE A 104 3.97 -10.13 10.22
N GLU A 105 4.79 -11.17 10.26
CA GLU A 105 6.17 -11.18 9.79
C GLU A 105 6.36 -12.27 8.72
N TYR A 106 7.23 -12.00 7.75
CA TYR A 106 7.71 -13.00 6.82
C TYR A 106 8.83 -13.79 7.47
N GLU A 107 8.81 -15.11 7.30
CA GLU A 107 9.79 -16.03 7.88
C GLU A 107 10.47 -16.82 6.77
N THR A 108 11.67 -16.41 6.34
CA THR A 108 12.50 -17.21 5.43
C THR A 108 13.33 -18.18 6.25
N GLU A 109 13.16 -19.45 5.99
CA GLU A 109 13.78 -20.53 6.74
C GLU A 109 14.99 -21.11 5.98
N ILE A 110 16.08 -21.40 6.70
CA ILE A 110 17.26 -22.03 6.14
C ILE A 110 17.44 -23.39 6.81
N TYR A 111 17.46 -24.43 6.00
CA TYR A 111 17.66 -25.81 6.42
C TYR A 111 18.94 -26.36 5.81
N TYR A 112 19.43 -27.46 6.34
CA TYR A 112 20.43 -28.29 5.71
C TYR A 112 20.00 -29.76 5.66
N SER A 113 20.52 -30.51 4.71
CA SER A 113 20.40 -31.96 4.61
C SER A 113 21.79 -32.57 4.68
N GLY A 114 21.89 -33.81 5.12
CA GLY A 114 23.19 -34.54 5.23
C GLY A 114 23.90 -34.36 6.56
N ASP A 115 25.19 -34.66 6.59
CA ASP A 115 25.98 -34.72 7.81
C ASP A 115 27.04 -33.62 7.87
N ILE A 116 27.25 -33.07 9.06
CA ILE A 116 28.29 -32.07 9.33
C ILE A 116 29.46 -32.81 10.05
N SER A 117 30.64 -32.73 9.44
CA SER A 117 31.87 -33.26 10.03
C SER A 117 32.40 -32.36 11.14
N GLU A 118 33.32 -32.89 11.97
CA GLU A 118 33.92 -32.16 13.11
C GLU A 118 34.68 -30.91 12.68
N ASP A 119 35.18 -30.86 11.46
CA ASP A 119 35.86 -29.70 10.85
C ASP A 119 34.89 -28.72 10.16
N GLY A 120 33.59 -28.93 10.33
CA GLY A 120 32.56 -27.98 9.82
C GLY A 120 32.21 -28.14 8.34
N LYS A 121 32.53 -29.29 7.72
CA LYS A 121 32.13 -29.58 6.37
C LYS A 121 30.77 -30.26 6.33
N LEU A 122 29.80 -29.69 5.63
CA LEU A 122 28.52 -30.29 5.32
C LEU A 122 28.67 -31.15 4.05
N ASP A 123 28.47 -32.44 4.13
CA ASP A 123 28.24 -33.34 2.99
C ASP A 123 26.73 -33.43 2.76
N GLY A 124 26.19 -32.46 2.01
CA GLY A 124 24.75 -32.29 1.82
C GLY A 124 24.42 -30.88 1.37
N ASP A 125 23.15 -30.55 1.32
CA ASP A 125 22.62 -29.33 0.70
C ASP A 125 22.18 -28.29 1.75
N ILE A 126 22.22 -27.02 1.36
CA ILE A 126 21.52 -25.93 2.04
C ILE A 126 20.20 -25.67 1.31
N ILE A 127 19.10 -25.61 2.05
CA ILE A 127 17.77 -25.37 1.51
C ILE A 127 17.26 -24.04 2.07
N MET A 128 17.03 -23.09 1.20
CA MET A 128 16.43 -21.78 1.55
C MET A 128 14.95 -21.79 1.14
N LYS A 129 14.06 -21.81 2.13
CA LYS A 129 12.62 -21.83 1.92
C LYS A 129 12.04 -20.43 2.11
N GLY A 130 11.57 -19.85 1.03
CA GLY A 130 10.98 -18.51 1.02
C GLY A 130 9.55 -18.50 1.55
N SER A 131 9.18 -17.35 2.13
CA SER A 131 7.83 -17.07 2.64
C SER A 131 7.09 -15.99 1.82
N GLY A 132 7.67 -15.58 0.69
CA GLY A 132 7.15 -14.46 -0.11
C GLY A 132 7.61 -13.09 0.37
N ASP A 133 8.68 -13.01 1.17
CA ASP A 133 9.24 -11.75 1.64
C ASP A 133 9.78 -10.91 0.48
N PRO A 134 9.22 -9.70 0.23
CA PRO A 134 9.70 -8.80 -0.82
C PRO A 134 10.95 -7.99 -0.40
N ASN A 135 11.41 -8.11 0.85
CA ASN A 135 12.46 -7.25 1.41
C ASN A 135 13.87 -7.83 1.33
N ILE A 136 14.05 -9.01 0.71
CA ILE A 136 15.37 -9.60 0.46
C ILE A 136 16.05 -8.83 -0.67
N SER A 137 16.48 -7.60 -0.35
CA SER A 137 17.05 -6.66 -1.30
C SER A 137 17.95 -5.64 -0.59
N GLY A 138 18.61 -4.76 -1.34
CA GLY A 138 19.41 -3.67 -0.79
C GLY A 138 18.62 -2.49 -0.21
N ARG A 139 17.28 -2.44 -0.35
CA ARG A 139 16.45 -1.27 0.00
C ARG A 139 16.60 -0.77 1.43
N PHE A 140 16.88 -1.66 2.37
CA PHE A 140 17.04 -1.34 3.79
C PHE A 140 18.49 -1.45 4.27
N PHE A 141 19.44 -1.61 3.34
CA PHE A 141 20.84 -1.90 3.61
C PHE A 141 21.77 -1.03 2.75
N ASP A 142 21.48 0.26 2.60
CA ASP A 142 22.28 1.23 1.85
C ASP A 142 22.60 0.77 0.40
N ASP A 143 21.60 0.24 -0.28
CA ASP A 143 21.66 -0.35 -1.63
C ASP A 143 22.61 -1.58 -1.73
N ASN A 144 23.01 -2.17 -0.62
CA ASN A 144 23.77 -3.42 -0.62
C ASN A 144 22.83 -4.62 -0.84
N VAL A 145 22.70 -5.04 -2.09
CA VAL A 145 21.81 -6.14 -2.48
C VAL A 145 22.19 -7.48 -1.86
N THR A 146 23.43 -7.67 -1.43
CA THR A 146 23.95 -8.91 -0.83
C THR A 146 23.91 -8.91 0.69
N ALA A 147 23.39 -7.86 1.34
CA ALA A 147 23.40 -7.76 2.80
C ALA A 147 22.63 -8.91 3.47
N VAL A 148 21.44 -9.24 2.96
CA VAL A 148 20.62 -10.34 3.53
C VAL A 148 21.28 -11.70 3.30
N PRO A 149 21.69 -12.09 2.07
CA PRO A 149 22.45 -13.33 1.86
C PRO A 149 23.74 -13.42 2.67
N ALA A 150 24.47 -12.32 2.87
CA ALA A 150 25.66 -12.30 3.71
C ALA A 150 25.32 -12.62 5.17
N HIS A 151 24.25 -12.02 5.70
CA HIS A 151 23.75 -12.35 7.03
C HIS A 151 23.37 -13.84 7.16
N TRP A 152 22.71 -14.41 6.17
CA TRP A 152 22.39 -15.84 6.16
C TRP A 152 23.67 -16.71 6.15
N ALA A 153 24.68 -16.31 5.39
CA ALA A 153 25.97 -17.02 5.38
C ALA A 153 26.65 -16.98 6.76
N ASP A 154 26.52 -15.86 7.49
CA ASP A 154 27.04 -15.76 8.85
C ASP A 154 26.28 -16.66 9.82
N MET A 155 24.94 -16.69 9.73
CA MET A 155 24.11 -17.62 10.52
C MET A 155 24.48 -19.10 10.26
N ILE A 156 24.73 -19.48 9.01
CA ILE A 156 25.17 -20.84 8.63
C ILE A 156 26.52 -21.15 9.27
N ARG A 157 27.48 -20.19 9.26
CA ARG A 157 28.80 -20.35 9.90
C ARG A 157 28.68 -20.46 11.42
N GLU A 158 27.83 -19.67 12.04
CA GLU A 158 27.56 -19.76 13.48
C GLU A 158 26.96 -21.12 13.87
N HIS A 159 26.25 -21.76 12.95
CA HIS A 159 25.74 -23.14 13.14
C HIS A 159 26.81 -24.23 12.98
N GLY A 160 28.06 -23.83 12.71
CA GLY A 160 29.20 -24.73 12.59
C GLY A 160 29.50 -25.20 11.17
N ILE A 161 28.78 -24.71 10.13
CA ILE A 161 28.99 -25.09 8.74
C ILE A 161 29.98 -24.09 8.10
N GLN A 162 31.17 -24.56 7.79
CA GLN A 162 32.23 -23.72 7.16
C GLN A 162 32.36 -23.99 5.66
N VAL A 163 32.05 -25.19 5.22
CA VAL A 163 32.11 -25.61 3.84
C VAL A 163 30.87 -26.45 3.50
N VAL A 164 30.27 -26.20 2.34
CA VAL A 164 29.16 -26.99 1.83
C VAL A 164 29.65 -27.77 0.62
N ASN A 165 29.52 -29.10 0.70
CA ASN A 165 29.81 -30.04 -0.40
C ASN A 165 28.46 -30.59 -0.89
N GLY A 166 27.72 -29.76 -1.60
CA GLY A 166 26.40 -30.02 -2.14
C GLY A 166 25.83 -28.78 -2.79
N ASP A 167 24.52 -28.74 -2.93
CA ASP A 167 23.81 -27.68 -3.63
C ASP A 167 23.20 -26.63 -2.67
N ILE A 168 22.90 -25.45 -3.22
CA ILE A 168 22.00 -24.48 -2.61
C ILE A 168 20.66 -24.57 -3.32
N ILE A 169 19.65 -25.02 -2.59
CA ILE A 169 18.30 -25.23 -3.10
C ILE A 169 17.43 -24.04 -2.69
N ALA A 170 16.92 -23.31 -3.66
CA ALA A 170 15.97 -22.24 -3.47
C ALA A 170 14.54 -22.79 -3.56
N ASP A 171 13.83 -22.87 -2.44
CA ASP A 171 12.44 -23.33 -2.39
C ASP A 171 11.48 -22.13 -2.39
N ASP A 172 10.82 -21.91 -3.51
CA ASP A 172 9.81 -20.88 -3.73
C ASP A 172 8.37 -21.42 -3.71
N SER A 173 8.17 -22.64 -3.25
CA SER A 173 6.94 -23.42 -3.38
C SER A 173 5.75 -22.89 -2.57
N ILE A 174 5.95 -21.84 -1.74
CA ILE A 174 4.86 -21.17 -1.02
C ILE A 174 3.83 -20.56 -1.98
N PHE A 175 4.26 -20.15 -3.19
CA PHE A 175 3.41 -19.66 -4.25
C PHE A 175 3.33 -20.68 -5.39
N ASP A 176 2.34 -20.51 -6.26
CA ASP A 176 2.23 -21.27 -7.50
C ASP A 176 3.28 -20.83 -8.54
N ARG A 177 3.27 -21.47 -9.71
CA ARG A 177 4.19 -21.17 -10.80
C ARG A 177 3.69 -20.06 -11.75
N GLU A 178 2.65 -19.31 -11.39
CA GLU A 178 2.19 -18.16 -12.17
C GLU A 178 3.01 -16.92 -11.81
N PHE A 179 4.28 -16.90 -12.15
CA PHE A 179 5.22 -15.81 -11.85
C PHE A 179 4.81 -14.46 -12.45
N VAL A 180 4.03 -14.49 -13.54
CA VAL A 180 3.55 -13.31 -14.26
C VAL A 180 2.07 -13.49 -14.56
N HIS A 181 1.23 -12.65 -13.98
CA HIS A 181 -0.21 -12.76 -14.19
C HIS A 181 -0.58 -12.48 -15.65
N SER A 182 -1.49 -13.28 -16.21
CA SER A 182 -1.87 -13.27 -17.63
C SER A 182 -2.46 -11.95 -18.12
N SER A 183 -3.01 -11.12 -17.22
CA SER A 183 -3.55 -9.79 -17.53
C SER A 183 -2.50 -8.67 -17.58
N TRP A 184 -1.25 -8.94 -17.25
CA TRP A 184 -0.21 -7.92 -17.31
C TRP A 184 0.08 -7.53 -18.77
N PRO A 185 0.25 -6.22 -19.08
CA PRO A 185 0.56 -5.77 -20.43
C PRO A 185 1.90 -6.35 -20.90
N LYS A 186 1.89 -7.04 -22.02
CA LYS A 186 3.07 -7.75 -22.55
C LYS A 186 4.23 -6.82 -22.90
N ASP A 187 3.92 -5.59 -23.31
CA ASP A 187 4.90 -4.53 -23.61
C ASP A 187 5.54 -3.90 -22.36
N GLN A 188 5.06 -4.27 -21.17
CA GLN A 188 5.58 -3.76 -19.90
C GLN A 188 6.36 -4.80 -19.09
N LEU A 189 6.42 -6.06 -19.52
CA LEU A 189 7.07 -7.15 -18.79
C LEU A 189 8.58 -6.93 -18.56
N SER A 190 9.24 -6.10 -19.37
CA SER A 190 10.64 -5.70 -19.16
C SER A 190 10.83 -4.54 -18.17
N LYS A 191 9.74 -4.02 -17.58
CA LYS A 191 9.80 -2.93 -16.61
C LYS A 191 9.98 -3.50 -15.21
N TRP A 192 10.79 -2.85 -14.39
CA TRP A 192 11.07 -3.26 -13.01
C TRP A 192 9.79 -3.50 -12.17
N TYR A 193 8.73 -2.72 -12.39
CA TYR A 193 7.46 -2.88 -11.68
C TYR A 193 6.59 -4.05 -12.17
N CYS A 194 7.04 -4.76 -13.20
CA CYS A 194 6.46 -6.01 -13.70
C CYS A 194 7.44 -7.18 -13.49
N ALA A 195 8.37 -7.08 -12.55
CA ALA A 195 9.23 -8.20 -12.19
C ALA A 195 8.39 -9.41 -11.76
N PRO A 196 8.82 -10.65 -12.09
CA PRO A 196 8.13 -11.86 -11.68
C PRO A 196 7.93 -11.93 -10.16
N VAL A 197 6.83 -12.57 -9.73
CA VAL A 197 6.54 -12.81 -8.32
C VAL A 197 6.94 -14.24 -7.97
N SER A 198 7.70 -14.42 -6.89
CA SER A 198 8.18 -15.71 -6.43
C SER A 198 8.07 -15.81 -4.90
N GLY A 199 7.96 -17.03 -4.39
CA GLY A 199 7.97 -17.31 -2.95
C GLY A 199 9.31 -17.00 -2.27
N LEU A 200 10.41 -17.04 -3.04
CA LEU A 200 11.74 -16.59 -2.63
C LEU A 200 12.24 -15.57 -3.65
N SER A 201 12.13 -14.30 -3.31
CA SER A 201 12.56 -13.19 -4.17
C SER A 201 13.92 -12.68 -3.72
N PHE A 202 14.72 -12.22 -4.68
CA PHE A 202 16.02 -11.59 -4.41
C PHE A 202 16.17 -10.35 -5.30
N ASN A 203 16.58 -9.23 -4.72
CA ASN A 203 16.72 -7.93 -5.40
C ASN A 203 15.52 -7.58 -6.28
N ASP A 204 14.29 -7.67 -5.71
CA ASP A 204 13.00 -7.45 -6.41
C ASP A 204 12.82 -8.35 -7.65
N ASN A 205 13.49 -9.49 -7.73
CA ASN A 205 13.60 -10.35 -8.93
C ASN A 205 14.11 -9.59 -10.16
N CYS A 206 15.02 -8.65 -9.94
CA CYS A 206 15.62 -7.80 -10.96
C CYS A 206 17.14 -7.91 -10.95
N VAL A 207 17.76 -7.56 -12.07
CA VAL A 207 19.19 -7.30 -12.20
C VAL A 207 19.38 -5.83 -12.52
N ASP A 208 20.28 -5.15 -11.80
CA ASP A 208 20.62 -3.79 -12.06
C ASP A 208 21.76 -3.71 -13.06
N ILE A 209 21.59 -2.96 -14.13
CA ILE A 209 22.63 -2.76 -15.15
C ILE A 209 23.26 -1.39 -14.92
N MET A 210 24.52 -1.40 -14.49
CA MET A 210 25.33 -0.18 -14.31
C MET A 210 26.11 0.13 -15.59
N VAL A 211 25.85 1.30 -16.17
CA VAL A 211 26.59 1.78 -17.32
C VAL A 211 27.51 2.92 -16.88
N ARG A 212 28.83 2.75 -17.01
CA ARG A 212 29.82 3.79 -16.69
C ARG A 212 30.45 4.31 -17.96
N PRO A 213 30.43 5.63 -18.18
CA PRO A 213 31.07 6.21 -19.37
C PRO A 213 32.57 6.03 -19.32
N ASN A 214 33.18 5.96 -20.48
CA ASN A 214 34.63 6.02 -20.58
C ASN A 214 35.15 7.44 -20.28
N SER A 215 36.32 7.56 -19.72
CA SER A 215 36.97 8.86 -19.45
C SER A 215 37.32 9.63 -20.73
N SER A 216 37.47 8.95 -21.86
CA SER A 216 37.77 9.54 -23.17
C SER A 216 36.55 9.60 -24.05
N PRO A 217 36.26 10.75 -24.73
CA PRO A 217 35.17 10.84 -25.71
C PRO A 217 35.37 9.80 -26.83
N GLY A 218 34.30 9.06 -27.13
CA GLY A 218 34.31 7.97 -28.13
C GLY A 218 34.81 6.62 -27.62
N GLY A 219 35.26 6.54 -26.37
CA GLY A 219 35.58 5.27 -25.71
C GLY A 219 34.33 4.45 -25.36
N LEU A 220 34.47 3.13 -25.32
CA LEU A 220 33.39 2.22 -24.94
C LEU A 220 33.03 2.38 -23.46
N ALA A 221 31.75 2.43 -23.16
CA ALA A 221 31.24 2.36 -21.78
C ALA A 221 31.51 0.98 -21.17
N SER A 222 31.77 0.92 -19.86
CA SER A 222 31.80 -0.34 -19.13
C SER A 222 30.39 -0.64 -18.60
N ILE A 223 30.05 -1.93 -18.65
CA ILE A 223 28.76 -2.43 -18.14
C ILE A 223 29.05 -3.35 -16.95
N GLY A 224 28.39 -3.09 -15.83
CA GLY A 224 28.33 -3.96 -14.67
C GLY A 224 26.92 -4.48 -14.46
N ILE A 225 26.79 -5.65 -13.86
CA ILE A 225 25.53 -6.29 -13.52
C ILE A 225 25.55 -6.53 -12.01
N VAL A 226 24.45 -6.18 -11.32
CA VAL A 226 24.29 -6.38 -9.88
C VAL A 226 22.89 -6.98 -9.62
N PRO A 227 22.78 -8.09 -8.87
CA PRO A 227 23.88 -8.97 -8.46
C PRO A 227 24.61 -9.56 -9.65
N GLU A 228 25.90 -9.91 -9.48
CA GLU A 228 26.64 -10.60 -10.52
C GLU A 228 25.99 -11.96 -10.82
N THR A 229 25.74 -12.22 -12.08
CA THR A 229 25.07 -13.45 -12.54
C THR A 229 25.64 -13.91 -13.86
N SER A 230 25.55 -15.21 -14.11
CA SER A 230 25.96 -15.86 -15.36
C SER A 230 24.82 -16.00 -16.39
N TYR A 231 23.63 -15.44 -16.07
CA TYR A 231 22.49 -15.43 -17.00
C TYR A 231 22.71 -14.44 -18.15
#